data_b54f118d6f39554804445a596e7bf96b
#
_entry.id   b54f118d6f39554804445a596e7bf96b
#
_cell.length_a   1.000
_cell.length_b   1.000
_cell.length_c   1.000
_cell.angle_alpha   90.00
_cell.angle_beta   90.00
_cell.angle_gamma   90.00
#
_symmetry.space_group_name_H-M   'P 1'
#
loop_
_entity.id
_entity.type
_entity.pdbx_description
1 polymer ?
#
loop_
_entity_poly.entity_id
_entity_poly.type
_entity_poly.pdbx_seq_one_letter_code
_entity_poly.pdbx_strand_id
1 'polypeptide(L)'
;MSTMPDELPPSTVLIADDNPQILELLEAYLEPLSVRVTLAADGEATLDAVERDPPDLILLDIMMPKRSGFEVCRILKDDPRYRDIPIVVITALNEVGDWERARECGADDFLSKPVNKIELLARVQNLLKLRHLKRALNRPARPEPPAET
;
A
#
# COMPACT_ATOMS: atom_id res chain seq x y z
N MET A 1 23.33 10.00 15.98
CA MET A 1 23.21 8.65 15.42
C MET A 1 22.87 8.73 13.97
N SER A 2 23.68 8.14 13.12
CA SER A 2 23.42 8.19 11.70
C SER A 2 22.25 7.26 11.34
N THR A 3 21.33 7.76 10.51
CA THR A 3 20.26 6.93 9.98
C THR A 3 20.83 5.93 8.99
N MET A 4 20.35 4.70 9.04
CA MET A 4 20.71 3.71 8.06
C MET A 4 20.16 4.13 6.70
N PRO A 5 20.92 3.93 5.59
CA PRO A 5 20.41 4.32 4.26
C PRO A 5 19.08 3.67 3.90
N ASP A 6 18.78 2.51 4.50
CA ASP A 6 17.54 1.76 4.23
C ASP A 6 16.42 2.07 5.20
N GLU A 7 16.65 2.99 6.14
CA GLU A 7 15.64 3.31 7.14
C GLU A 7 14.53 4.14 6.51
N LEU A 8 13.29 3.66 6.69
CA LEU A 8 12.12 4.34 6.17
C LEU A 8 11.68 5.46 7.10
N PRO A 9 11.18 6.58 6.57
CA PRO A 9 10.40 7.52 7.39
C PRO A 9 9.21 6.80 8.03
N PRO A 10 8.64 7.33 9.12
CA PRO A 10 7.44 6.75 9.70
C PRO A 10 6.38 6.50 8.63
N SER A 11 5.88 5.29 8.53
CA SER A 11 4.97 4.86 7.49
C SER A 11 3.83 4.03 8.04
N THR A 12 2.67 4.13 7.41
CA THR A 12 1.50 3.33 7.74
C THR A 12 1.17 2.42 6.57
N VAL A 13 0.94 1.14 6.84
CA VAL A 13 0.51 0.15 5.85
C VAL A 13 -0.86 -0.36 6.23
N LEU A 14 -1.80 -0.29 5.29
CA LEU A 14 -3.13 -0.88 5.46
C LEU A 14 -3.13 -2.26 4.82
N ILE A 15 -3.53 -3.28 5.56
CA ILE A 15 -3.67 -4.63 5.05
C ILE A 15 -5.15 -4.98 4.99
N ALA A 16 -5.62 -5.33 3.81
CA ALA A 16 -7.02 -5.67 3.56
C ALA A 16 -7.14 -7.11 3.10
N ASP A 17 -7.79 -7.94 3.90
CA ASP A 17 -8.05 -9.36 3.61
C ASP A 17 -9.16 -9.81 4.54
N ASP A 18 -10.08 -10.65 4.06
CA ASP A 18 -11.18 -11.14 4.88
C ASP A 18 -10.80 -12.29 5.80
N ASN A 19 -9.61 -12.84 5.65
CA ASN A 19 -9.12 -13.93 6.49
C ASN A 19 -8.26 -13.37 7.64
N PRO A 20 -8.73 -13.47 8.90
CA PRO A 20 -7.99 -12.91 10.04
C PRO A 20 -6.60 -13.52 10.22
N GLN A 21 -6.42 -14.78 9.83
CA GLN A 21 -5.11 -15.44 9.92
C GLN A 21 -4.11 -14.84 8.94
N ILE A 22 -4.57 -14.49 7.74
CA ILE A 22 -3.72 -13.84 6.74
C ILE A 22 -3.35 -12.43 7.21
N LEU A 23 -4.31 -11.68 7.77
CA LEU A 23 -4.03 -10.36 8.33
C LEU A 23 -2.93 -10.44 9.38
N GLU A 24 -3.05 -11.37 10.30
CA GLU A 24 -2.07 -11.57 11.37
C GLU A 24 -0.71 -11.95 10.80
N LEU A 25 -0.69 -12.86 9.82
CA LEU A 25 0.55 -13.31 9.19
C LEU A 25 1.27 -12.17 8.47
N LEU A 26 0.53 -11.40 7.68
CA LEU A 26 1.13 -10.29 6.93
C LEU A 26 1.63 -9.20 7.87
N GLU A 27 0.89 -8.92 8.92
CA GLU A 27 1.34 -7.97 9.94
C GLU A 27 2.66 -8.43 10.58
N ALA A 28 2.75 -9.71 10.91
CA ALA A 28 3.98 -10.28 11.48
C ALA A 28 5.14 -10.19 10.49
N TYR A 29 4.87 -10.43 9.21
CA TYR A 29 5.90 -10.34 8.18
C TYR A 29 6.47 -8.92 8.05
N LEU A 30 5.65 -7.90 8.30
CA LEU A 30 6.08 -6.50 8.16
C LEU A 30 6.85 -5.98 9.37
N GLU A 31 6.92 -6.75 10.45
CA GLU A 31 7.57 -6.32 11.69
C GLU A 31 8.97 -5.74 11.48
N PRO A 32 9.85 -6.34 10.65
CA PRO A 32 11.20 -5.79 10.46
C PRO A 32 11.24 -4.38 9.88
N LEU A 33 10.18 -3.92 9.24
CA LEU A 33 10.13 -2.58 8.66
C LEU A 33 9.71 -1.49 9.64
N SER A 34 9.24 -1.87 10.83
CA SER A 34 8.78 -0.95 11.88
C SER A 34 7.71 0.03 11.37
N VAL A 35 6.84 -0.44 10.50
CA VAL A 35 5.71 0.36 9.99
C VAL A 35 4.51 0.22 10.92
N ARG A 36 3.66 1.23 10.95
CA ARG A 36 2.38 1.13 11.64
C ARG A 36 1.39 0.40 10.74
N VAL A 37 0.75 -0.63 11.26
CA VAL A 37 -0.17 -1.46 10.47
C VAL A 37 -1.60 -1.21 10.90
N THR A 38 -2.48 -1.01 9.92
CA THR A 38 -3.93 -1.01 10.13
C THR A 38 -4.54 -2.13 9.32
N LEU A 39 -5.68 -2.65 9.78
CA LEU A 39 -6.29 -3.84 9.18
C LEU A 39 -7.72 -3.54 8.74
N ALA A 40 -8.13 -4.14 7.62
CA ALA A 40 -9.51 -4.09 7.14
C ALA A 40 -9.92 -5.47 6.66
N ALA A 41 -11.14 -5.89 6.99
CA ALA A 41 -11.61 -7.25 6.71
C ALA A 41 -12.52 -7.35 5.48
N ASP A 42 -12.88 -6.24 4.86
CA ASP A 42 -13.69 -6.23 3.64
C ASP A 42 -13.43 -4.95 2.85
N GLY A 43 -14.02 -4.89 1.64
CA GLY A 43 -13.77 -3.77 0.74
C GLY A 43 -14.27 -2.43 1.26
N GLU A 44 -15.44 -2.41 1.91
CA GLU A 44 -15.97 -1.17 2.46
C GLU A 44 -15.15 -0.68 3.64
N ALA A 45 -14.76 -1.59 4.53
CA ALA A 45 -13.87 -1.26 5.64
C ALA A 45 -12.54 -0.70 5.15
N THR A 46 -12.04 -1.24 4.02
CA THR A 46 -10.82 -0.74 3.40
C THR A 46 -10.98 0.71 2.95
N LEU A 47 -12.05 1.01 2.24
CA LEU A 47 -12.31 2.37 1.77
C LEU A 47 -12.51 3.35 2.93
N ASP A 48 -13.24 2.92 3.97
CA ASP A 48 -13.45 3.73 5.16
C ASP A 48 -12.13 4.02 5.89
N ALA A 49 -11.26 3.01 5.98
CA ALA A 49 -9.96 3.17 6.62
C ALA A 49 -9.07 4.17 5.87
N VAL A 50 -9.07 4.10 4.53
CA VAL A 50 -8.31 5.05 3.70
C VAL A 50 -8.84 6.47 3.88
N GLU A 51 -10.14 6.64 3.91
CA GLU A 51 -10.74 7.96 4.06
C GLU A 51 -10.45 8.56 5.42
N ARG A 52 -10.48 7.73 6.47
CA ARG A 52 -10.26 8.19 7.84
C ARG A 52 -8.81 8.56 8.11
N ASP A 53 -7.86 7.76 7.59
CA ASP A 53 -6.43 7.94 7.82
C ASP A 53 -5.67 7.35 6.64
N PRO A 54 -5.43 8.15 5.57
CA PRO A 54 -4.79 7.61 4.37
C PRO A 54 -3.44 6.96 4.67
N PRO A 55 -3.26 5.69 4.29
CA PRO A 55 -1.99 5.00 4.53
C PRO A 55 -0.94 5.37 3.48
N ASP A 56 0.28 4.93 3.73
CA ASP A 56 1.37 5.11 2.77
C ASP A 56 1.47 3.96 1.77
N LEU A 57 0.82 2.85 2.05
CA LEU A 57 0.79 1.69 1.17
C LEU A 57 -0.39 0.80 1.56
N ILE A 58 -0.98 0.14 0.58
CA ILE A 58 -2.09 -0.80 0.80
C ILE A 58 -1.71 -2.17 0.25
N LEU A 59 -1.81 -3.19 1.10
CA LEU A 59 -1.77 -4.59 0.69
C LEU A 59 -3.22 -5.05 0.58
N LEU A 60 -3.64 -5.46 -0.60
CA LEU A 60 -5.06 -5.61 -0.92
C LEU A 60 -5.35 -6.98 -1.51
N ASP A 61 -6.13 -7.79 -0.79
CA ASP A 61 -6.64 -9.04 -1.32
C ASP A 61 -7.75 -8.77 -2.33
N ILE A 62 -7.78 -9.57 -3.39
CA ILE A 62 -8.81 -9.46 -4.43
C ILE A 62 -10.15 -10.02 -3.95
N MET A 63 -10.11 -11.14 -3.24
CA MET A 63 -11.32 -11.89 -2.90
C MET A 63 -11.85 -11.48 -1.53
N MET A 64 -12.58 -10.37 -1.51
CA MET A 64 -13.20 -9.88 -0.28
C MET A 64 -14.70 -9.69 -0.44
N PRO A 65 -15.49 -9.84 0.65
CA PRO A 65 -16.91 -9.52 0.61
C PRO A 65 -17.16 -8.03 0.50
N LYS A 66 -18.38 -7.69 0.15
CA LYS A 66 -18.93 -6.34 -0.01
C LYS A 66 -18.38 -5.62 -1.24
N ARG A 67 -17.07 -5.48 -1.36
CA ARG A 67 -16.42 -4.96 -2.57
C ARG A 67 -15.16 -5.77 -2.83
N SER A 68 -14.98 -6.18 -4.07
CA SER A 68 -13.76 -6.90 -4.45
C SER A 68 -12.55 -5.97 -4.38
N GLY A 69 -11.36 -6.58 -4.27
CA GLY A 69 -10.12 -5.80 -4.31
C GLY A 69 -9.95 -5.03 -5.62
N PHE A 70 -10.44 -5.57 -6.73
CA PHE A 70 -10.40 -4.85 -8.02
C PHE A 70 -11.20 -3.54 -7.94
N GLU A 71 -12.41 -3.59 -7.39
CA GLU A 71 -13.24 -2.40 -7.23
C GLU A 71 -12.57 -1.37 -6.31
N VAL A 72 -12.07 -1.83 -5.17
CA VAL A 72 -11.40 -0.95 -4.21
C VAL A 72 -10.22 -0.26 -4.86
N CYS A 73 -9.39 -1.03 -5.57
CA CYS A 73 -8.22 -0.49 -6.25
C CYS A 73 -8.63 0.58 -7.28
N ARG A 74 -9.63 0.27 -8.10
CA ARG A 74 -10.11 1.21 -9.11
C ARG A 74 -10.66 2.49 -8.49
N ILE A 75 -11.46 2.36 -7.45
CA ILE A 75 -12.03 3.52 -6.75
C ILE A 75 -10.91 4.43 -6.23
N LEU A 76 -9.90 3.84 -5.59
CA LEU A 76 -8.80 4.62 -5.03
C LEU A 76 -7.93 5.24 -6.11
N LYS A 77 -7.65 4.51 -7.19
CA LYS A 77 -6.82 5.03 -8.28
C LYS A 77 -7.52 6.10 -9.12
N ASP A 78 -8.85 6.08 -9.14
CA ASP A 78 -9.63 7.12 -9.82
C ASP A 78 -9.82 8.39 -8.97
N ASP A 79 -9.49 8.32 -7.68
CA ASP A 79 -9.67 9.46 -6.78
C ASP A 79 -8.35 10.24 -6.66
N PRO A 80 -8.34 11.53 -7.05
CA PRO A 80 -7.12 12.33 -6.97
C PRO A 80 -6.49 12.42 -5.59
N ARG A 81 -7.27 12.23 -4.54
CA ARG A 81 -6.76 12.27 -3.16
C ARG A 81 -5.90 11.06 -2.83
N TYR A 82 -6.17 9.91 -3.46
CA TYR A 82 -5.61 8.62 -3.06
C TYR A 82 -4.84 7.90 -4.15
N ARG A 83 -4.89 8.38 -5.39
CA ARG A 83 -4.29 7.66 -6.52
C ARG A 83 -2.78 7.48 -6.42
N ASP A 84 -2.12 8.29 -5.62
CA ASP A 84 -0.66 8.17 -5.45
C ASP A 84 -0.26 7.19 -4.34
N ILE A 85 -1.24 6.63 -3.62
CA ILE A 85 -0.95 5.59 -2.64
C ILE A 85 -0.65 4.29 -3.38
N PRO A 86 0.55 3.71 -3.20
CA PRO A 86 0.86 2.43 -3.84
C PRO A 86 -0.04 1.31 -3.32
N ILE A 87 -0.54 0.50 -4.24
CA ILE A 87 -1.40 -0.64 -3.95
C ILE A 87 -0.74 -1.89 -4.47
N VAL A 88 -0.49 -2.85 -3.58
CA VAL A 88 0.00 -4.18 -3.92
C VAL A 88 -1.18 -5.14 -3.82
N VAL A 89 -1.56 -5.72 -4.93
CA VAL A 89 -2.64 -6.69 -4.96
C VAL A 89 -2.08 -8.06 -4.61
N ILE A 90 -2.70 -8.74 -3.67
CA ILE A 90 -2.30 -10.08 -3.24
C ILE A 90 -3.43 -11.04 -3.60
N THR A 91 -3.11 -12.08 -4.35
CA THR A 91 -4.15 -12.97 -4.87
C THR A 91 -3.63 -14.37 -5.13
N ALA A 92 -4.53 -15.36 -4.99
CA ALA A 92 -4.26 -16.73 -5.40
C ALA A 92 -4.62 -16.97 -6.87
N LEU A 93 -5.02 -15.95 -7.59
CA LEU A 93 -5.43 -16.07 -8.98
C LEU A 93 -4.23 -16.42 -9.86
N ASN A 94 -4.38 -17.46 -10.69
CA ASN A 94 -3.28 -17.97 -11.49
C ASN A 94 -3.54 -17.87 -12.99
N GLU A 95 -4.69 -17.37 -13.40
CA GLU A 95 -5.04 -17.26 -14.81
C GLU A 95 -4.54 -15.93 -15.38
N VAL A 96 -4.13 -15.95 -16.64
CA VAL A 96 -3.61 -14.76 -17.32
C VAL A 96 -4.62 -13.61 -17.28
N GLY A 97 -5.89 -13.90 -17.47
CA GLY A 97 -6.93 -12.87 -17.42
C GLY A 97 -7.05 -12.17 -16.07
N ASP A 98 -6.75 -12.89 -14.99
CA ASP A 98 -6.79 -12.31 -13.65
C ASP A 98 -5.67 -11.30 -13.44
N TRP A 99 -4.49 -11.57 -13.97
CA TRP A 99 -3.38 -10.64 -13.93
C TRP A 99 -3.66 -9.39 -14.75
N GLU A 100 -4.32 -9.56 -15.91
CA GLU A 100 -4.73 -8.42 -16.73
C GLU A 100 -5.72 -7.53 -16.01
N ARG A 101 -6.72 -8.12 -15.33
CA ARG A 101 -7.69 -7.36 -14.54
C ARG A 101 -7.01 -6.58 -13.42
N ALA A 102 -6.04 -7.19 -12.78
CA ALA A 102 -5.28 -6.53 -11.73
C ALA A 102 -4.51 -5.33 -12.25
N ARG A 103 -3.93 -5.44 -13.44
CA ARG A 103 -3.27 -4.30 -14.09
C ARG A 103 -4.25 -3.20 -14.44
N GLU A 104 -5.41 -3.58 -14.98
CA GLU A 104 -6.44 -2.62 -15.39
C GLU A 104 -7.00 -1.82 -14.24
N CYS A 105 -6.99 -2.36 -13.03
CA CYS A 105 -7.46 -1.62 -11.86
C CYS A 105 -6.46 -0.56 -11.39
N GLY A 106 -5.24 -0.55 -11.96
CA GLY A 106 -4.24 0.46 -11.65
C GLY A 106 -3.31 0.10 -10.49
N ALA A 107 -3.29 -1.18 -10.08
CA ALA A 107 -2.40 -1.61 -9.01
C ALA A 107 -0.93 -1.38 -9.37
N ASP A 108 -0.15 -1.06 -8.37
CA ASP A 108 1.27 -0.75 -8.57
C ASP A 108 2.13 -2.01 -8.58
N ASP A 109 1.69 -3.08 -7.94
CA ASP A 109 2.41 -4.33 -7.89
C ASP A 109 1.48 -5.48 -7.53
N PHE A 110 1.97 -6.70 -7.66
CA PHE A 110 1.20 -7.92 -7.44
C PHE A 110 2.04 -8.94 -6.70
N LEU A 111 1.40 -9.68 -5.80
CA LEU A 111 2.00 -10.84 -5.14
C LEU A 111 1.01 -11.99 -5.19
N SER A 112 1.51 -13.18 -5.46
CA SER A 112 0.67 -14.38 -5.43
C SER A 112 0.70 -15.05 -4.06
N LYS A 113 -0.43 -15.65 -3.69
CA LYS A 113 -0.51 -16.47 -2.49
C LYS A 113 0.02 -17.88 -2.78
N PRO A 114 0.71 -18.52 -1.85
CA PRO A 114 1.10 -18.01 -0.53
C PRO A 114 2.17 -16.95 -0.61
N VAL A 115 2.06 -15.92 0.22
CA VAL A 115 3.00 -14.79 0.19
C VAL A 115 4.34 -15.19 0.76
N ASN A 116 5.40 -14.90 0.01
CA ASN A 116 6.78 -15.08 0.48
C ASN A 116 7.20 -13.85 1.28
N LYS A 117 7.68 -14.08 2.50
CA LYS A 117 8.05 -12.98 3.41
C LYS A 117 9.12 -12.07 2.81
N ILE A 118 10.17 -12.65 2.23
CA ILE A 118 11.29 -11.88 1.69
C ILE A 118 10.83 -11.02 0.52
N GLU A 119 10.02 -11.59 -0.36
CA GLU A 119 9.45 -10.87 -1.51
C GLU A 119 8.54 -9.74 -1.05
N LEU A 120 7.66 -10.01 -0.07
CA LEU A 120 6.78 -8.98 0.49
C LEU A 120 7.58 -7.82 1.06
N LEU A 121 8.58 -8.11 1.89
CA LEU A 121 9.40 -7.07 2.51
C LEU A 121 10.12 -6.23 1.47
N ALA A 122 10.68 -6.87 0.44
CA ALA A 122 11.38 -6.13 -0.61
C ALA A 122 10.44 -5.18 -1.37
N ARG A 123 9.25 -5.66 -1.72
CA ARG A 123 8.29 -4.85 -2.46
C ARG A 123 7.73 -3.71 -1.64
N VAL A 124 7.36 -3.99 -0.40
CA VAL A 124 6.84 -2.96 0.50
C VAL A 124 7.90 -1.89 0.75
N GLN A 125 9.11 -2.30 1.06
CA GLN A 125 10.20 -1.35 1.32
C GLN A 125 10.47 -0.46 0.11
N ASN A 126 10.56 -1.05 -1.07
CA ASN A 126 10.83 -0.30 -2.29
C ASN A 126 9.71 0.69 -2.61
N LEU A 127 8.46 0.26 -2.49
CA LEU A 127 7.32 1.13 -2.77
C LEU A 127 7.19 2.25 -1.75
N LEU A 128 7.45 1.98 -0.48
CA LEU A 128 7.43 3.02 0.54
C LEU A 128 8.53 4.05 0.30
N LYS A 129 9.74 3.61 -0.04
CA LYS A 129 10.83 4.53 -0.39
C LYS A 129 10.43 5.41 -1.58
N LEU A 130 9.87 4.80 -2.61
CA LEU A 130 9.44 5.53 -3.79
C LEU A 130 8.33 6.53 -3.46
N ARG A 131 7.37 6.14 -2.63
CA ARG A 131 6.30 7.03 -2.22
C ARG A 131 6.85 8.26 -1.47
N HIS A 132 7.72 8.05 -0.51
CA HIS A 132 8.30 9.15 0.25
C HIS A 132 9.15 10.06 -0.63
N LEU A 133 9.89 9.48 -1.57
CA LEU A 133 10.67 10.24 -2.53
C LEU A 133 9.78 11.09 -3.44
N LYS A 134 8.71 10.51 -3.98
CA LYS A 134 7.77 11.24 -4.81
C LYS A 134 7.10 12.38 -4.06
N ARG A 135 6.71 12.15 -2.80
CA ARG A 135 6.10 13.19 -1.98
C ARG A 135 7.07 14.34 -1.73
N ALA A 136 8.34 14.03 -1.50
CA ALA A 136 9.36 15.06 -1.34
C ALA A 136 9.55 15.87 -2.61
N LEU A 137 9.55 15.23 -3.77
CA LEU A 137 9.71 15.90 -5.06
C LEU A 137 8.48 16.72 -5.46
N ASN A 138 7.28 16.24 -5.09
CA ASN A 138 6.02 16.88 -5.46
C ASN A 138 5.55 17.90 -4.41
N ARG A 139 6.30 18.03 -3.32
CA ARG A 139 5.96 19.02 -2.30
C ARG A 139 6.08 20.41 -2.92
N PRO A 140 5.06 21.27 -2.78
CA PRO A 140 5.21 22.64 -3.24
C PRO A 140 6.47 23.24 -2.64
N ALA A 141 7.26 23.91 -3.47
CA ALA A 141 8.43 24.57 -2.98
C ALA A 141 8.02 25.50 -1.83
N ARG A 142 8.64 25.36 -0.67
CA ARG A 142 8.45 26.33 0.38
C ARG A 142 8.86 27.67 -0.18
N PRO A 143 8.05 28.72 -0.03
CA PRO A 143 8.55 30.03 -0.37
C PRO A 143 9.84 30.21 0.42
N GLU A 144 10.92 30.44 -0.28
CA GLU A 144 12.16 30.72 0.41
C GLU A 144 11.93 31.88 1.34
N PRO A 145 12.49 31.83 2.57
CA PRO A 145 12.45 33.02 3.40
C PRO A 145 13.07 34.16 2.61
N PRO A 146 12.49 35.35 2.67
CA PRO A 146 13.06 36.48 1.95
C PRO A 146 14.54 36.54 2.26
N ALA A 147 15.33 36.68 1.20
CA ALA A 147 16.77 36.80 1.38
C ALA A 147 17.03 37.86 2.43
N GLU A 148 17.65 37.44 3.51
CA GLU A 148 18.03 38.40 4.50
C GLU A 148 19.12 39.24 3.92
N THR A 149 18.80 40.42 3.70
CA THR A 149 19.73 41.39 3.27
C THR A 149 20.15 42.21 4.45
#